data_0a2ec3725e9e9a4420cb52c6f25f69c2
#
_entry.id   0a2ec3725e9e9a4420cb52c6f25f69c2
#
_cell.length_a   1.000
_cell.length_b   1.000
_cell.length_c   1.000
_cell.angle_alpha   90.00
_cell.angle_beta   90.00
_cell.angle_gamma   90.00
#
_symmetry.space_group_name_H-M   'P 1'
#
loop_
_entity.id
_entity.type
_entity.pdbx_description
1 polymer ?
#
loop_
_entity_poly.entity_id
_entity_poly.type
_entity_poly.pdbx_seq_one_letter_code
_entity_poly.pdbx_strand_id
1 'polypeptide(L)'
;MAEEVILRFDNVMFEYAKRKPILDEVSFGVRKGAKLTLMGQNGAGKSTIFKLITENIKPTEGSIFKNNNATIATASQMIEKEDMELTVEEYFSKAFNDIPGNIRSQISKAMNAVNLDVPIDLKVGVLSGGQQARILLAFALIQNPDILLLDEPTNNLDKDGIDHLIQFLIMYDKTVIVISHDADFLNCFTEGVIYLDVFTKKVETYVGDYYSVVEEINKRIEREIKKNAQLKKEIIDNKEKVNFFANKGGKMRKLASKLKEEIEDLEENKVDVRREDKTIREFTIPAQGIIGEVVKIKSVKVIKNHEAVIKEIDITLRQRDRLIISGPNGIGKSTLLRSLVENKDKESTKILENTTVGYYSQDFATLDYGQTVFDSLEEAMADGIDTQEMRSIASGFLITGELMGQDISQLSEGQKGLLSFARLVLMKPGLLILDEPTNHINFRHIPIIAKAINKYEGAIILISHMPDFVKEIKFENQLNLGRL
;
A
#
# COMPACT_ATOMS: atom_id res chain seq x y z
N MET A 1 8.26 30.81 -22.26
CA MET A 1 6.84 30.59 -22.58
C MET A 1 6.16 30.21 -21.28
N ALA A 2 5.00 30.78 -20.93
CA ALA A 2 4.27 30.35 -19.74
C ALA A 2 3.87 28.87 -19.95
N GLU A 3 4.27 27.99 -19.02
CA GLU A 3 3.94 26.58 -19.09
C GLU A 3 2.41 26.42 -18.96
N GLU A 4 1.81 25.72 -19.91
CA GLU A 4 0.37 25.54 -20.03
C GLU A 4 -0.15 24.66 -18.88
N VAL A 5 -1.13 25.18 -18.12
CA VAL A 5 -1.81 24.40 -17.06
C VAL A 5 -2.84 23.50 -17.74
N ILE A 6 -2.71 22.18 -17.56
CA ILE A 6 -3.62 21.18 -18.14
C ILE A 6 -4.76 20.81 -17.18
N LEU A 7 -4.51 20.90 -15.86
CA LEU A 7 -5.47 20.57 -14.80
C LEU A 7 -5.27 21.54 -13.62
N ARG A 8 -6.37 22.08 -13.07
CA ARG A 8 -6.34 22.94 -11.87
C ARG A 8 -7.54 22.69 -10.98
N PHE A 9 -7.27 22.54 -9.70
CA PHE A 9 -8.24 22.54 -8.62
C PHE A 9 -8.27 23.92 -8.00
N ASP A 10 -9.47 24.49 -7.84
CA ASP A 10 -9.69 25.79 -7.23
C ASP A 10 -10.67 25.63 -6.04
N ASN A 11 -10.15 25.68 -4.81
CA ASN A 11 -10.89 25.59 -3.55
C ASN A 11 -11.88 24.42 -3.50
N VAL A 12 -11.43 23.26 -3.94
CA VAL A 12 -12.28 22.06 -4.05
C VAL A 12 -12.53 21.46 -2.68
N MET A 13 -13.81 21.30 -2.35
CA MET A 13 -14.28 20.54 -1.18
C MET A 13 -15.00 19.28 -1.65
N PHE A 14 -14.82 18.18 -0.90
CA PHE A 14 -15.52 16.94 -1.16
C PHE A 14 -15.79 16.13 0.11
N GLU A 15 -17.03 15.60 0.24
CA GLU A 15 -17.43 14.71 1.32
C GLU A 15 -18.32 13.58 0.79
N TYR A 16 -18.09 12.34 1.26
CA TYR A 16 -18.99 11.20 0.98
C TYR A 16 -20.21 11.20 1.93
N ALA A 17 -20.04 11.72 3.13
CA ALA A 17 -21.10 11.83 4.13
C ALA A 17 -21.11 13.23 4.75
N LYS A 18 -22.29 13.76 5.02
CA LYS A 18 -22.46 15.11 5.59
C LYS A 18 -21.56 15.32 6.84
N ARG A 19 -20.82 16.41 6.84
CA ARG A 19 -19.91 16.84 7.92
C ARG A 19 -18.66 15.94 8.12
N LYS A 20 -18.30 15.14 7.11
CA LYS A 20 -17.04 14.38 7.11
C LYS A 20 -16.27 14.67 5.81
N PRO A 21 -15.71 15.88 5.66
CA PRO A 21 -14.96 16.25 4.47
C PRO A 21 -13.70 15.38 4.35
N ILE A 22 -13.41 14.96 3.13
CA ILE A 22 -12.17 14.26 2.75
C ILE A 22 -11.20 15.25 2.12
N LEU A 23 -11.72 16.22 1.37
CA LEU A 23 -10.96 17.33 0.81
C LEU A 23 -11.57 18.62 1.32
N ASP A 24 -10.71 19.57 1.74
CA ASP A 24 -11.09 20.84 2.33
C ASP A 24 -10.30 21.99 1.69
N GLU A 25 -10.95 22.81 0.88
CA GLU A 25 -10.36 23.94 0.14
C GLU A 25 -9.08 23.57 -0.63
N VAL A 26 -9.10 22.43 -1.30
CA VAL A 26 -7.94 21.91 -2.05
C VAL A 26 -7.71 22.74 -3.30
N SER A 27 -6.51 23.31 -3.43
CA SER A 27 -6.11 24.10 -4.59
C SER A 27 -4.70 23.71 -5.05
N PHE A 28 -4.57 23.28 -6.30
CA PHE A 28 -3.28 23.00 -6.95
C PHE A 28 -3.42 23.02 -8.46
N GLY A 29 -2.29 23.19 -9.16
CA GLY A 29 -2.23 23.14 -10.62
C GLY A 29 -1.24 22.11 -11.13
N VAL A 30 -1.58 21.47 -12.24
CA VAL A 30 -0.74 20.52 -12.95
C VAL A 30 -0.40 21.09 -14.32
N ARG A 31 0.89 21.18 -14.63
CA ARG A 31 1.39 21.63 -15.92
C ARG A 31 1.39 20.50 -16.94
N LYS A 32 1.23 20.86 -18.20
CA LYS A 32 1.33 19.91 -19.30
C LYS A 32 2.73 19.30 -19.36
N GLY A 33 2.79 17.98 -19.50
CA GLY A 33 4.05 17.23 -19.50
C GLY A 33 4.68 16.97 -18.14
N ALA A 34 4.09 17.48 -17.04
CA ALA A 34 4.62 17.25 -15.70
C ALA A 34 4.46 15.79 -15.25
N LYS A 35 5.46 15.29 -14.53
CA LYS A 35 5.48 13.96 -13.92
C LYS A 35 5.41 14.09 -12.40
N LEU A 36 4.23 13.86 -11.86
CA LEU A 36 3.91 14.14 -10.47
C LEU A 36 3.54 12.89 -9.70
N THR A 37 3.93 12.86 -8.43
CA THR A 37 3.46 11.87 -7.47
C THR A 37 2.37 12.47 -6.59
N LEU A 38 1.22 11.80 -6.47
CA LEU A 38 0.20 12.12 -5.48
C LEU A 38 0.47 11.32 -4.21
N MET A 39 1.01 12.01 -3.22
CA MET A 39 1.42 11.43 -1.93
C MET A 39 0.41 11.79 -0.84
N GLY A 40 0.31 10.96 0.16
CA GLY A 40 -0.55 11.16 1.34
C GLY A 40 -0.80 9.85 2.06
N GLN A 41 -1.25 9.94 3.30
CA GLN A 41 -1.56 8.79 4.15
C GLN A 41 -2.69 7.94 3.55
N ASN A 42 -2.79 6.69 3.98
CA ASN A 42 -3.93 5.85 3.60
C ASN A 42 -5.22 6.44 4.16
N GLY A 43 -6.25 6.52 3.30
CA GLY A 43 -7.51 7.18 3.66
C GLY A 43 -7.51 8.72 3.52
N ALA A 44 -6.39 9.34 3.13
CA ALA A 44 -6.33 10.80 2.93
C ALA A 44 -7.23 11.30 1.79
N GLY A 45 -7.61 10.44 0.84
CA GLY A 45 -8.44 10.82 -0.31
C GLY A 45 -7.71 10.85 -1.64
N LYS A 46 -6.56 10.17 -1.77
CA LYS A 46 -5.79 10.09 -3.04
C LYS A 46 -6.64 9.57 -4.19
N SER A 47 -7.29 8.43 -4.03
CA SER A 47 -8.18 7.86 -5.05
C SER A 47 -9.44 8.72 -5.27
N THR A 48 -9.85 9.53 -4.28
CA THR A 48 -10.91 10.53 -4.44
C THR A 48 -10.49 11.63 -5.41
N ILE A 49 -9.25 12.13 -5.31
CA ILE A 49 -8.70 13.09 -6.27
C ILE A 49 -8.71 12.49 -7.69
N PHE A 50 -8.32 11.23 -7.87
CA PHE A 50 -8.39 10.57 -9.18
C PHE A 50 -9.82 10.48 -9.71
N LYS A 51 -10.80 10.11 -8.86
CA LYS A 51 -12.22 10.09 -9.25
C LYS A 51 -12.77 11.47 -9.61
N LEU A 52 -12.28 12.53 -8.99
CA LEU A 52 -12.63 13.91 -9.34
C LEU A 52 -12.00 14.32 -10.67
N ILE A 53 -10.74 13.96 -10.93
CA ILE A 53 -10.06 14.23 -12.21
C ILE A 53 -10.76 13.52 -13.38
N THR A 54 -11.20 12.27 -13.16
CA THR A 54 -11.92 11.47 -14.17
C THR A 54 -13.41 11.80 -14.27
N GLU A 55 -13.90 12.77 -13.46
CA GLU A 55 -15.30 13.19 -13.42
C GLU A 55 -16.29 12.09 -12.98
N ASN A 56 -15.79 10.98 -12.42
CA ASN A 56 -16.63 9.91 -11.86
C ASN A 56 -17.42 10.39 -10.63
N ILE A 57 -16.93 11.42 -9.94
CA ILE A 57 -17.60 12.13 -8.86
C ILE A 57 -17.44 13.63 -9.08
N LYS A 58 -18.37 14.43 -8.54
CA LYS A 58 -18.31 15.89 -8.62
C LYS A 58 -17.90 16.49 -7.29
N PRO A 59 -17.17 17.60 -7.27
CA PRO A 59 -16.86 18.31 -6.02
C PRO A 59 -18.14 18.83 -5.37
N THR A 60 -18.14 18.91 -4.03
CA THR A 60 -19.26 19.49 -3.25
C THR A 60 -19.23 21.00 -3.38
N GLU A 61 -18.04 21.60 -3.33
CA GLU A 61 -17.80 23.03 -3.54
C GLU A 61 -16.49 23.23 -4.30
N GLY A 62 -16.28 24.44 -4.86
CA GLY A 62 -15.13 24.76 -5.68
C GLY A 62 -15.29 24.31 -7.13
N SER A 63 -14.20 24.36 -7.89
CA SER A 63 -14.21 23.99 -9.30
C SER A 63 -12.91 23.28 -9.73
N ILE A 64 -13.04 22.41 -10.72
CA ILE A 64 -11.92 21.72 -11.35
C ILE A 64 -11.86 22.15 -12.80
N PHE A 65 -10.78 22.81 -13.17
CA PHE A 65 -10.49 23.16 -14.55
C PHE A 65 -9.68 22.04 -15.19
N LYS A 66 -10.13 21.59 -16.33
CA LYS A 66 -9.41 20.68 -17.24
C LYS A 66 -9.39 21.31 -18.62
N ASN A 67 -8.26 21.27 -19.30
CA ASN A 67 -8.19 21.71 -20.70
C ASN A 67 -9.22 20.92 -21.53
N ASN A 68 -10.11 21.60 -22.24
CA ASN A 68 -11.29 21.02 -22.90
C ASN A 68 -10.97 19.88 -23.88
N ASN A 69 -9.75 19.83 -24.41
CA ASN A 69 -9.33 18.81 -25.36
C ASN A 69 -8.42 17.74 -24.74
N ALA A 70 -8.13 17.82 -23.42
CA ALA A 70 -7.24 16.87 -22.77
C ALA A 70 -7.94 15.53 -22.54
N THR A 71 -7.34 14.47 -23.07
CA THR A 71 -7.76 13.10 -22.85
C THR A 71 -7.15 12.56 -21.56
N ILE A 72 -7.92 11.77 -20.80
CA ILE A 72 -7.49 11.16 -19.54
C ILE A 72 -7.67 9.66 -19.65
N ALA A 73 -6.65 8.90 -19.25
CA ALA A 73 -6.79 7.46 -19.02
C ALA A 73 -6.27 7.09 -17.65
N THR A 74 -6.92 6.09 -17.06
CA THR A 74 -6.57 5.54 -15.75
C THR A 74 -6.30 4.06 -15.89
N ALA A 75 -5.17 3.60 -15.34
CA ALA A 75 -4.97 2.17 -15.16
C ALA A 75 -5.81 1.70 -13.95
N SER A 76 -6.83 0.89 -14.23
CA SER A 76 -7.68 0.28 -13.20
C SER A 76 -6.90 -0.76 -12.41
N GLN A 77 -7.33 -1.07 -11.19
CA GLN A 77 -6.69 -2.08 -10.34
C GLN A 77 -7.15 -3.50 -10.67
N MET A 78 -8.34 -3.66 -11.22
CA MET A 78 -8.93 -4.97 -11.54
C MET A 78 -9.66 -4.93 -12.88
N ILE A 79 -9.70 -6.08 -13.54
CA ILE A 79 -10.50 -6.32 -14.74
C ILE A 79 -11.92 -6.71 -14.30
N GLU A 80 -12.92 -6.15 -14.91
CA GLU A 80 -14.32 -6.48 -14.62
C GLU A 80 -14.63 -7.93 -15.00
N LYS A 81 -15.53 -8.57 -14.25
CA LYS A 81 -15.87 -9.99 -14.48
C LYS A 81 -16.38 -10.26 -15.90
N GLU A 82 -17.08 -9.30 -16.47
CA GLU A 82 -17.62 -9.37 -17.83
C GLU A 82 -16.53 -9.39 -18.89
N ASP A 83 -15.41 -8.74 -18.62
CA ASP A 83 -14.26 -8.61 -19.54
C ASP A 83 -13.33 -9.82 -19.52
N MET A 84 -13.46 -10.70 -18.53
CA MET A 84 -12.66 -11.91 -18.42
C MET A 84 -12.88 -12.90 -19.58
N GLU A 85 -14.04 -12.85 -20.22
CA GLU A 85 -14.37 -13.70 -21.37
C GLU A 85 -13.89 -13.16 -22.71
N LEU A 86 -13.50 -11.88 -22.77
CA LEU A 86 -12.98 -11.24 -23.98
C LEU A 86 -11.56 -11.72 -24.29
N THR A 87 -11.23 -11.77 -25.57
CA THR A 87 -9.83 -11.90 -26.01
C THR A 87 -9.06 -10.61 -25.72
N VAL A 88 -7.74 -10.70 -25.68
CA VAL A 88 -6.86 -9.53 -25.49
C VAL A 88 -7.15 -8.47 -26.57
N GLU A 89 -7.34 -8.87 -27.84
CA GLU A 89 -7.67 -7.95 -28.94
C GLU A 89 -9.03 -7.26 -28.72
N GLU A 90 -10.05 -8.00 -28.33
CA GLU A 90 -11.39 -7.46 -28.03
C GLU A 90 -11.35 -6.52 -26.84
N TYR A 91 -10.62 -6.88 -25.78
CA TYR A 91 -10.46 -6.03 -24.60
C TYR A 91 -9.82 -4.68 -24.96
N PHE A 92 -8.71 -4.71 -25.70
CA PHE A 92 -8.05 -3.45 -26.15
C PHE A 92 -8.91 -2.64 -27.12
N SER A 93 -9.77 -3.29 -27.89
CA SER A 93 -10.68 -2.61 -28.81
C SER A 93 -11.67 -1.69 -28.09
N LYS A 94 -12.01 -1.99 -26.82
CA LYS A 94 -12.86 -1.13 -25.97
C LYS A 94 -12.25 0.25 -25.71
N ALA A 95 -10.93 0.42 -25.88
CA ALA A 95 -10.25 1.70 -25.69
C ALA A 95 -10.59 2.73 -26.78
N PHE A 96 -11.24 2.32 -27.88
CA PHE A 96 -11.49 3.14 -29.05
C PHE A 96 -12.97 3.16 -29.40
N ASN A 97 -13.49 4.35 -29.71
CA ASN A 97 -14.84 4.48 -30.28
C ASN A 97 -14.89 3.93 -31.71
N ASP A 98 -13.85 4.22 -32.51
CA ASP A 98 -13.64 3.67 -33.84
C ASP A 98 -12.34 2.87 -33.84
N ILE A 99 -12.43 1.57 -34.10
CA ILE A 99 -11.28 0.66 -34.07
C ILE A 99 -10.28 1.00 -35.18
N PRO A 100 -9.03 1.39 -34.86
CA PRO A 100 -8.04 1.72 -35.88
C PRO A 100 -7.66 0.50 -36.72
N GLY A 101 -7.48 0.68 -38.03
CA GLY A 101 -7.05 -0.42 -38.91
C GLY A 101 -5.69 -1.05 -38.56
N ASN A 102 -4.87 -0.35 -37.75
CA ASN A 102 -3.59 -0.83 -37.22
C ASN A 102 -3.60 -1.23 -35.76
N ILE A 103 -4.78 -1.60 -35.21
CA ILE A 103 -4.97 -1.87 -33.78
C ILE A 103 -3.98 -2.91 -33.25
N ARG A 104 -3.72 -4.00 -33.98
CA ARG A 104 -2.78 -5.05 -33.56
C ARG A 104 -1.36 -4.51 -33.34
N SER A 105 -0.91 -3.57 -34.18
CA SER A 105 0.38 -2.93 -34.00
C SER A 105 0.40 -2.01 -32.76
N GLN A 106 -0.71 -1.32 -32.50
CA GLN A 106 -0.83 -0.48 -31.30
C GLN A 106 -0.88 -1.33 -30.03
N ILE A 107 -1.62 -2.44 -30.04
CA ILE A 107 -1.65 -3.43 -28.93
C ILE A 107 -0.24 -3.95 -28.66
N SER A 108 0.46 -4.39 -29.72
CA SER A 108 1.84 -4.90 -29.56
C SER A 108 2.77 -3.84 -28.94
N LYS A 109 2.68 -2.58 -29.36
CA LYS A 109 3.47 -1.49 -28.76
C LYS A 109 3.13 -1.25 -27.28
N ALA A 110 1.84 -1.23 -26.95
CA ALA A 110 1.38 -1.02 -25.58
C ALA A 110 1.77 -2.19 -24.67
N MET A 111 1.67 -3.43 -25.16
CA MET A 111 2.10 -4.63 -24.42
C MET A 111 3.62 -4.66 -24.23
N ASN A 112 4.40 -4.30 -25.25
CA ASN A 112 5.86 -4.22 -25.13
C ASN A 112 6.29 -3.17 -24.11
N ALA A 113 5.58 -2.03 -24.01
CA ALA A 113 5.88 -0.99 -23.02
C ALA A 113 5.81 -1.48 -21.57
N VAL A 114 5.01 -2.53 -21.32
CA VAL A 114 4.85 -3.15 -19.99
C VAL A 114 5.49 -4.55 -19.91
N ASN A 115 6.34 -4.91 -20.86
CA ASN A 115 7.00 -6.21 -20.95
C ASN A 115 6.00 -7.39 -20.87
N LEU A 116 4.91 -7.30 -21.64
CA LEU A 116 3.89 -8.35 -21.72
C LEU A 116 3.94 -9.01 -23.10
N ASP A 117 4.22 -10.30 -23.11
CA ASP A 117 4.21 -11.16 -24.32
C ASP A 117 3.15 -12.25 -24.14
N VAL A 118 1.96 -11.99 -24.69
CA VAL A 118 0.84 -12.95 -24.71
C VAL A 118 0.13 -12.89 -26.06
N PRO A 119 -0.40 -14.04 -26.55
CA PRO A 119 -1.21 -14.05 -27.77
C PRO A 119 -2.44 -13.15 -27.65
N ILE A 120 -2.73 -12.38 -28.70
CA ILE A 120 -3.86 -11.43 -28.68
C ILE A 120 -5.25 -12.09 -28.79
N ASP A 121 -5.29 -13.34 -29.18
CA ASP A 121 -6.47 -14.19 -29.28
C ASP A 121 -6.75 -14.96 -27.97
N LEU A 122 -5.87 -14.86 -26.97
CA LEU A 122 -6.07 -15.47 -25.66
C LEU A 122 -7.11 -14.71 -24.85
N LYS A 123 -7.97 -15.42 -24.12
CA LYS A 123 -8.93 -14.78 -23.18
C LYS A 123 -8.20 -14.13 -22.01
N VAL A 124 -8.66 -12.94 -21.64
CA VAL A 124 -8.08 -12.18 -20.52
C VAL A 124 -8.19 -12.95 -19.19
N GLY A 125 -9.26 -13.70 -18.97
CA GLY A 125 -9.48 -14.48 -17.76
C GLY A 125 -8.52 -15.66 -17.56
N VAL A 126 -7.81 -16.10 -18.61
CA VAL A 126 -6.81 -17.18 -18.51
C VAL A 126 -5.44 -16.67 -18.04
N LEU A 127 -5.23 -15.36 -18.11
CA LEU A 127 -3.97 -14.73 -17.75
C LEU A 127 -3.74 -14.76 -16.23
N SER A 128 -2.47 -14.88 -15.84
CA SER A 128 -2.08 -14.72 -14.43
C SER A 128 -2.38 -13.31 -13.90
N GLY A 129 -2.54 -13.15 -12.58
CA GLY A 129 -2.79 -11.83 -11.98
C GLY A 129 -1.77 -10.76 -12.36
N GLY A 130 -0.49 -11.11 -12.46
CA GLY A 130 0.55 -10.20 -12.95
C GLY A 130 0.42 -9.84 -14.43
N GLN A 131 -0.01 -10.77 -15.28
CA GLN A 131 -0.30 -10.48 -16.69
C GLN A 131 -1.56 -9.60 -16.84
N GLN A 132 -2.59 -9.84 -16.02
CA GLN A 132 -3.79 -9.00 -15.98
C GLN A 132 -3.45 -7.57 -15.54
N ALA A 133 -2.61 -7.38 -14.52
CA ALA A 133 -2.15 -6.06 -14.11
C ALA A 133 -1.41 -5.32 -15.23
N ARG A 134 -0.57 -6.03 -16.00
CA ARG A 134 0.12 -5.46 -17.16
C ARG A 134 -0.84 -5.12 -18.30
N ILE A 135 -1.88 -5.92 -18.53
CA ILE A 135 -2.93 -5.59 -19.52
C ILE A 135 -3.67 -4.32 -19.13
N LEU A 136 -4.05 -4.14 -17.87
CA LEU A 136 -4.72 -2.93 -17.39
C LEU A 136 -3.86 -1.68 -17.62
N LEU A 137 -2.57 -1.79 -17.36
CA LEU A 137 -1.63 -0.71 -17.62
C LEU A 137 -1.49 -0.44 -19.10
N ALA A 138 -1.27 -1.48 -19.95
CA ALA A 138 -1.19 -1.35 -21.40
C ALA A 138 -2.48 -0.78 -22.01
N PHE A 139 -3.65 -1.09 -21.44
CA PHE A 139 -4.94 -0.54 -21.85
C PHE A 139 -5.05 0.98 -21.61
N ALA A 140 -4.48 1.48 -20.51
CA ALA A 140 -4.38 2.92 -20.30
C ALA A 140 -3.40 3.58 -21.30
N LEU A 141 -2.28 2.92 -21.59
CA LEU A 141 -1.23 3.43 -22.47
C LEU A 141 -1.63 3.47 -23.94
N ILE A 142 -2.40 2.48 -24.42
CA ILE A 142 -2.81 2.42 -25.83
C ILE A 142 -3.67 3.62 -26.25
N GLN A 143 -4.38 4.24 -25.31
CA GLN A 143 -5.19 5.42 -25.51
C GLN A 143 -4.35 6.68 -25.75
N ASN A 144 -3.05 6.62 -25.46
CA ASN A 144 -2.10 7.74 -25.56
C ASN A 144 -2.66 9.04 -24.95
N PRO A 145 -3.11 9.03 -23.68
CA PRO A 145 -3.81 10.14 -23.07
C PRO A 145 -2.91 11.35 -22.81
N ASP A 146 -3.50 12.55 -22.71
CA ASP A 146 -2.78 13.77 -22.33
C ASP A 146 -2.48 13.82 -20.83
N ILE A 147 -3.32 13.13 -20.03
CA ILE A 147 -3.11 12.92 -18.59
C ILE A 147 -3.24 11.42 -18.32
N LEU A 148 -2.16 10.79 -17.90
CA LEU A 148 -2.11 9.40 -17.47
C LEU A 148 -2.17 9.33 -15.95
N LEU A 149 -3.17 8.64 -15.42
CA LEU A 149 -3.35 8.41 -13.99
C LEU A 149 -3.01 6.97 -13.65
N LEU A 150 -2.05 6.76 -12.77
CA LEU A 150 -1.61 5.43 -12.33
C LEU A 150 -1.82 5.27 -10.83
N ASP A 151 -2.66 4.31 -10.43
CA ASP A 151 -2.92 3.98 -9.02
C ASP A 151 -2.23 2.65 -8.70
N GLU A 152 -1.14 2.71 -7.90
CA GLU A 152 -0.30 1.58 -7.49
C GLU A 152 0.16 0.69 -8.66
N PRO A 153 0.78 1.26 -9.72
CA PRO A 153 1.09 0.51 -10.94
C PRO A 153 2.20 -0.54 -10.75
N THR A 154 2.97 -0.48 -9.68
CA THR A 154 4.03 -1.45 -9.35
C THR A 154 3.49 -2.71 -8.68
N ASN A 155 2.26 -2.68 -8.16
CA ASN A 155 1.63 -3.85 -7.57
C ASN A 155 1.50 -4.95 -8.63
N ASN A 156 1.88 -6.17 -8.25
CA ASN A 156 1.87 -7.36 -9.12
C ASN A 156 2.85 -7.32 -10.31
N LEU A 157 3.75 -6.33 -10.40
CA LEU A 157 4.87 -6.34 -11.34
C LEU A 157 6.10 -6.98 -10.68
N ASP A 158 6.85 -7.77 -11.47
CA ASP A 158 8.19 -8.20 -11.11
C ASP A 158 9.20 -7.07 -11.40
N LYS A 159 10.44 -7.26 -10.98
CA LYS A 159 11.49 -6.26 -11.16
C LYS A 159 11.65 -5.83 -12.62
N ASP A 160 11.65 -6.78 -13.54
CA ASP A 160 11.80 -6.49 -14.97
C ASP A 160 10.60 -5.65 -15.48
N GLY A 161 9.37 -5.96 -15.01
CA GLY A 161 8.18 -5.18 -15.34
C GLY A 161 8.24 -3.74 -14.78
N ILE A 162 8.76 -3.56 -13.57
CA ILE A 162 8.97 -2.22 -12.97
C ILE A 162 10.01 -1.44 -13.77
N ASP A 163 11.14 -2.05 -14.13
CA ASP A 163 12.20 -1.40 -14.91
C ASP A 163 11.69 -0.96 -16.31
N HIS A 164 10.88 -1.77 -16.98
CA HIS A 164 10.23 -1.41 -18.24
C HIS A 164 9.24 -0.25 -18.07
N LEU A 165 8.42 -0.27 -16.99
CA LEU A 165 7.49 0.82 -16.70
C LEU A 165 8.23 2.15 -16.45
N ILE A 166 9.33 2.12 -15.69
CA ILE A 166 10.17 3.30 -15.44
C ILE A 166 10.68 3.87 -16.76
N GLN A 167 11.27 3.03 -17.64
CA GLN A 167 11.77 3.46 -18.93
C GLN A 167 10.66 4.10 -19.78
N PHE A 168 9.48 3.48 -19.81
CA PHE A 168 8.33 4.04 -20.51
C PHE A 168 7.94 5.42 -19.96
N LEU A 169 7.80 5.55 -18.61
CA LEU A 169 7.37 6.80 -17.97
C LEU A 169 8.40 7.93 -18.16
N ILE A 170 9.70 7.62 -18.18
CA ILE A 170 10.75 8.59 -18.47
C ILE A 170 10.61 9.13 -19.91
N MET A 171 10.31 8.25 -20.87
CA MET A 171 10.16 8.60 -22.29
C MET A 171 8.78 9.18 -22.66
N TYR A 172 7.80 9.06 -21.76
CA TYR A 172 6.46 9.57 -22.01
C TYR A 172 6.45 11.10 -21.92
N ASP A 173 6.11 11.78 -23.02
CA ASP A 173 6.20 13.23 -23.16
C ASP A 173 4.99 14.01 -22.61
N LYS A 174 3.95 13.29 -22.18
CA LYS A 174 2.72 13.86 -21.65
C LYS A 174 2.66 13.82 -20.11
N THR A 175 1.57 14.35 -19.56
CA THR A 175 1.39 14.47 -18.10
C THR A 175 1.12 13.11 -17.45
N VAL A 176 1.82 12.84 -16.36
CA VAL A 176 1.63 11.62 -15.55
C VAL A 176 1.40 12.00 -14.09
N ILE A 177 0.38 11.42 -13.48
CA ILE A 177 0.15 11.51 -12.03
C ILE A 177 0.08 10.09 -11.47
N VAL A 178 0.97 9.79 -10.54
CA VAL A 178 1.12 8.43 -9.97
C VAL A 178 0.84 8.45 -8.48
N ILE A 179 0.09 7.47 -8.02
CA ILE A 179 0.01 7.06 -6.63
C ILE A 179 0.82 5.76 -6.51
N SER A 180 1.83 5.71 -5.67
CA SER A 180 2.57 4.48 -5.36
C SER A 180 3.22 4.57 -3.98
N HIS A 181 3.49 3.40 -3.41
CA HIS A 181 4.27 3.23 -2.18
C HIS A 181 5.72 2.81 -2.46
N ASP A 182 6.08 2.58 -3.71
CA ASP A 182 7.44 2.24 -4.14
C ASP A 182 8.27 3.52 -4.33
N ALA A 183 9.09 3.83 -3.33
CA ALA A 183 9.90 5.05 -3.30
C ALA A 183 10.97 5.08 -4.40
N ASP A 184 11.61 3.94 -4.68
CA ASP A 184 12.65 3.84 -5.72
C ASP A 184 12.04 4.04 -7.11
N PHE A 185 10.88 3.43 -7.36
CA PHE A 185 10.11 3.64 -8.59
C PHE A 185 9.75 5.11 -8.77
N LEU A 186 9.14 5.74 -7.75
CA LEU A 186 8.74 7.14 -7.81
C LEU A 186 9.93 8.08 -8.04
N ASN A 187 11.05 7.83 -7.38
CA ASN A 187 12.24 8.68 -7.48
C ASN A 187 12.87 8.70 -8.88
N CYS A 188 12.63 7.66 -9.70
CA CYS A 188 13.22 7.56 -11.03
C CYS A 188 12.67 8.58 -12.04
N PHE A 189 11.41 9.05 -11.89
CA PHE A 189 10.78 9.92 -12.88
C PHE A 189 10.03 11.12 -12.30
N THR A 190 9.83 11.20 -10.97
CA THR A 190 9.07 12.28 -10.33
C THR A 190 9.82 13.60 -10.39
N GLU A 191 9.14 14.66 -10.85
CA GLU A 191 9.60 16.04 -10.90
C GLU A 191 8.97 16.92 -9.82
N GLY A 192 7.92 16.41 -9.16
CA GLY A 192 7.23 17.09 -8.06
C GLY A 192 6.21 16.20 -7.37
N VAL A 193 5.81 16.63 -6.20
CA VAL A 193 4.89 15.90 -5.33
C VAL A 193 3.69 16.75 -4.97
N ILE A 194 2.50 16.18 -5.11
CA ILE A 194 1.23 16.70 -4.59
C ILE A 194 0.98 15.95 -3.27
N TYR A 195 1.20 16.61 -2.14
CA TYR A 195 1.04 15.98 -0.82
C TYR A 195 -0.33 16.32 -0.24
N LEU A 196 -1.16 15.29 -0.04
CA LEU A 196 -2.47 15.40 0.59
C LEU A 196 -2.38 15.00 2.07
N ASP A 197 -2.63 15.96 2.95
CA ASP A 197 -2.61 15.73 4.39
C ASP A 197 -3.98 15.24 4.89
N VAL A 198 -3.99 14.09 5.57
CA VAL A 198 -5.22 13.44 6.07
C VAL A 198 -5.91 14.24 7.19
N PHE A 199 -5.18 15.06 7.95
CA PHE A 199 -5.72 15.82 9.08
C PHE A 199 -6.23 17.17 8.66
N THR A 200 -5.41 17.92 7.94
CA THR A 200 -5.81 19.24 7.42
C THR A 200 -6.70 19.13 6.19
N LYS A 201 -6.69 17.96 5.51
CA LYS A 201 -7.43 17.65 4.27
C LYS A 201 -7.09 18.63 3.13
N LYS A 202 -5.96 19.30 3.26
CA LYS A 202 -5.41 20.26 2.30
C LYS A 202 -4.28 19.63 1.50
N VAL A 203 -4.02 20.22 0.35
CA VAL A 203 -2.93 19.81 -0.53
C VAL A 203 -1.80 20.81 -0.45
N GLU A 204 -0.57 20.30 -0.42
CA GLU A 204 0.66 21.06 -0.60
C GLU A 204 1.41 20.51 -1.82
N THR A 205 2.03 21.41 -2.58
CA THR A 205 2.80 21.02 -3.77
C THR A 205 4.28 21.29 -3.54
N TYR A 206 5.09 20.32 -3.88
CA TYR A 206 6.56 20.36 -3.78
C TYR A 206 7.17 20.13 -5.15
N VAL A 207 8.31 20.77 -5.41
CA VAL A 207 9.09 20.58 -6.65
C VAL A 207 10.39 19.85 -6.28
N GLY A 208 10.74 18.83 -7.03
CA GLY A 208 11.94 18.03 -6.81
C GLY A 208 11.68 16.54 -6.93
N ASP A 209 12.74 15.75 -6.80
CA ASP A 209 12.64 14.29 -6.75
C ASP A 209 11.97 13.81 -5.45
N TYR A 210 11.47 12.58 -5.48
CA TYR A 210 10.68 12.01 -4.39
C TYR A 210 11.41 12.03 -3.04
N TYR A 211 12.69 11.64 -2.99
CA TYR A 211 13.45 11.57 -1.73
C TYR A 211 13.71 12.94 -1.13
N SER A 212 14.09 13.92 -1.95
CA SER A 212 14.30 15.31 -1.50
C SER A 212 13.04 15.91 -0.89
N VAL A 213 11.88 15.65 -1.51
CA VAL A 213 10.59 16.14 -1.00
C VAL A 213 10.21 15.45 0.31
N VAL A 214 10.38 14.13 0.41
CA VAL A 214 10.12 13.38 1.65
C VAL A 214 11.00 13.91 2.80
N GLU A 215 12.26 14.21 2.52
CA GLU A 215 13.16 14.78 3.53
C GLU A 215 12.70 16.19 3.98
N GLU A 216 12.26 17.01 3.03
CA GLU A 216 11.71 18.35 3.32
C GLU A 216 10.45 18.29 4.19
N ILE A 217 9.51 17.40 3.84
CA ILE A 217 8.29 17.16 4.62
C ILE A 217 8.66 16.70 6.04
N ASN A 218 9.57 15.76 6.20
CA ASN A 218 9.99 15.27 7.50
C ASN A 218 10.65 16.37 8.36
N LYS A 219 11.54 17.16 7.79
CA LYS A 219 12.15 18.31 8.48
C LYS A 219 11.12 19.34 8.92
N ARG A 220 10.08 19.56 8.12
CA ARG A 220 8.98 20.47 8.45
C ARG A 220 8.15 19.93 9.61
N ILE A 221 7.76 18.65 9.56
CA ILE A 221 7.02 17.99 10.63
C ILE A 221 7.80 18.06 11.96
N GLU A 222 9.10 17.79 11.94
CA GLU A 222 9.94 17.91 13.13
C GLU A 222 9.96 19.33 13.72
N ARG A 223 10.04 20.35 12.85
CA ARG A 223 9.97 21.75 13.30
C ARG A 223 8.62 22.09 13.94
N GLU A 224 7.53 21.62 13.33
CA GLU A 224 6.17 21.81 13.85
C GLU A 224 5.98 21.13 15.21
N ILE A 225 6.48 19.89 15.36
CA ILE A 225 6.47 19.15 16.64
C ILE A 225 7.24 19.92 17.72
N LYS A 226 8.46 20.39 17.41
CA LYS A 226 9.28 21.16 18.35
C LYS A 226 8.59 22.46 18.76
N LYS A 227 8.02 23.20 17.80
CA LYS A 227 7.26 24.44 18.06
C LYS A 227 6.07 24.18 18.98
N ASN A 228 5.29 23.13 18.71
CA ASN A 228 4.13 22.79 19.53
C ASN A 228 4.51 22.29 20.94
N ALA A 229 5.65 21.61 21.09
CA ALA A 229 6.17 21.23 22.39
C ALA A 229 6.54 22.48 23.23
N GLN A 230 7.13 23.51 22.61
CA GLN A 230 7.42 24.78 23.25
C GLN A 230 6.14 25.53 23.64
N LEU A 231 5.17 25.65 22.70
CA LEU A 231 3.87 26.28 22.97
C LEU A 231 3.11 25.58 24.12
N LYS A 232 3.12 24.23 24.13
CA LYS A 232 2.50 23.48 25.23
C LYS A 232 3.12 23.81 26.58
N LYS A 233 4.44 23.88 26.64
CA LYS A 233 5.17 24.21 27.88
C LYS A 233 4.78 25.63 28.35
N GLU A 234 4.77 26.58 27.44
CA GLU A 234 4.41 27.98 27.72
C GLU A 234 2.95 28.13 28.19
N ILE A 235 2.02 27.39 27.55
CA ILE A 235 0.61 27.32 27.99
C ILE A 235 0.49 26.77 29.41
N ILE A 236 1.22 25.70 29.75
CA ILE A 236 1.20 25.11 31.10
C ILE A 236 1.75 26.11 32.12
N ASP A 237 2.92 26.71 31.85
CA ASP A 237 3.53 27.70 32.74
C ASP A 237 2.61 28.94 32.94
N ASN A 238 1.94 29.38 31.89
CA ASN A 238 1.00 30.51 31.98
C ASN A 238 -0.29 30.12 32.72
N LYS A 239 -0.82 28.90 32.55
CA LYS A 239 -1.96 28.39 33.31
C LYS A 239 -1.64 28.31 34.82
N GLU A 240 -0.45 27.88 35.21
CA GLU A 240 -0.01 27.89 36.60
C GLU A 240 0.07 29.30 37.18
N LYS A 241 0.63 30.27 36.42
CA LYS A 241 0.65 31.69 36.80
C LYS A 241 -0.75 32.28 36.95
N VAL A 242 -1.68 31.95 36.02
CA VAL A 242 -3.08 32.38 36.12
C VAL A 242 -3.71 31.86 37.40
N ASN A 243 -3.55 30.58 37.74
CA ASN A 243 -4.08 30.00 38.96
C ASN A 243 -3.49 30.66 40.21
N PHE A 244 -2.19 30.97 40.21
CA PHE A 244 -1.52 31.62 41.32
C PHE A 244 -2.02 33.08 41.51
N PHE A 245 -2.25 33.83 40.43
CA PHE A 245 -2.68 35.25 40.47
C PHE A 245 -4.20 35.42 40.60
N ALA A 246 -5.01 34.47 40.19
CA ALA A 246 -6.47 34.52 40.24
C ALA A 246 -7.02 34.75 41.65
N ASN A 247 -6.33 34.17 42.64
CA ASN A 247 -6.72 34.27 44.06
C ASN A 247 -6.17 35.50 44.80
N LYS A 248 -5.42 36.39 44.10
CA LYS A 248 -4.86 37.62 44.62
C LYS A 248 -5.64 38.82 44.11
N GLY A 249 -6.00 39.75 45.00
CA GLY A 249 -6.80 40.95 44.64
C GLY A 249 -6.05 42.01 43.82
N GLY A 250 -6.76 42.97 43.23
CA GLY A 250 -6.23 44.18 42.63
C GLY A 250 -5.46 43.99 41.31
N LYS A 251 -4.23 44.53 41.24
CA LYS A 251 -3.39 44.50 40.02
C LYS A 251 -3.08 43.05 39.54
N MET A 252 -3.01 42.10 40.45
CA MET A 252 -2.71 40.69 40.12
C MET A 252 -3.86 40.00 39.37
N ARG A 253 -5.11 40.36 39.65
CA ARG A 253 -6.28 39.90 38.91
C ARG A 253 -6.31 40.39 37.46
N LYS A 254 -5.86 41.66 37.21
CA LYS A 254 -5.71 42.18 35.85
C LYS A 254 -4.61 41.44 35.07
N LEU A 255 -3.53 41.06 35.74
CA LEU A 255 -2.45 40.28 35.13
C LEU A 255 -2.94 38.87 34.77
N ALA A 256 -3.73 38.22 35.63
CA ALA A 256 -4.34 36.93 35.33
C ALA A 256 -5.29 36.97 34.12
N SER A 257 -6.02 38.10 33.90
CA SER A 257 -6.88 38.29 32.73
C SER A 257 -6.04 38.37 31.42
N LYS A 258 -4.95 39.15 31.44
CA LYS A 258 -4.05 39.26 30.28
C LYS A 258 -3.39 37.90 29.93
N LEU A 259 -2.94 37.17 30.95
CA LEU A 259 -2.38 35.84 30.75
C LEU A 259 -3.40 34.83 30.17
N LYS A 260 -4.70 35.01 30.48
CA LYS A 260 -5.74 34.17 29.84
C LYS A 260 -5.91 34.49 28.35
N GLU A 261 -5.90 35.77 27.97
CA GLU A 261 -5.92 36.16 26.56
C GLU A 261 -4.69 35.64 25.83
N GLU A 262 -3.48 35.75 26.44
CA GLU A 262 -2.26 35.15 25.86
C GLU A 262 -2.35 33.64 25.72
N ILE A 263 -3.00 32.91 26.65
CA ILE A 263 -3.22 31.49 26.56
C ILE A 263 -4.16 31.16 25.40
N GLU A 264 -5.24 31.90 25.20
CA GLU A 264 -6.17 31.73 24.09
C GLU A 264 -5.44 31.94 22.75
N ASP A 265 -4.64 33.01 22.62
CA ASP A 265 -3.81 33.27 21.45
C ASP A 265 -2.79 32.17 21.19
N LEU A 266 -2.16 31.63 22.25
CA LEU A 266 -1.21 30.52 22.13
C LEU A 266 -1.92 29.19 21.77
N GLU A 267 -3.14 28.97 22.24
CA GLU A 267 -3.95 27.79 21.89
C GLU A 267 -4.43 27.87 20.44
N GLU A 268 -4.80 29.06 19.93
CA GLU A 268 -5.14 29.31 18.53
C GLU A 268 -3.93 29.17 17.59
N ASN A 269 -2.75 29.64 18.04
CA ASN A 269 -1.50 29.52 17.28
C ASN A 269 -0.88 28.11 17.33
N LYS A 270 -1.46 27.21 18.10
CA LYS A 270 -1.06 25.82 18.12
C LYS A 270 -1.42 25.18 16.78
N VAL A 271 -0.41 25.04 15.94
CA VAL A 271 -0.57 24.30 14.70
C VAL A 271 -1.10 22.92 15.06
N ASP A 272 -2.21 22.53 14.46
CA ASP A 272 -2.65 21.13 14.58
C ASP A 272 -1.51 20.27 14.07
N VAL A 273 -0.70 19.77 15.02
CA VAL A 273 0.40 18.88 14.69
C VAL A 273 -0.24 17.72 13.99
N ARG A 274 0.13 17.58 12.73
CA ARG A 274 -0.10 16.39 11.96
C ARG A 274 0.19 15.23 12.91
N ARG A 275 -0.86 14.54 13.33
CA ARG A 275 -0.66 13.31 14.08
C ARG A 275 0.01 12.41 13.06
N GLU A 276 1.33 12.20 13.22
CA GLU A 276 2.01 11.20 12.41
C GLU A 276 1.15 9.94 12.42
N ASP A 277 1.03 9.29 11.28
CA ASP A 277 0.45 7.96 11.23
C ASP A 277 1.05 7.17 12.37
N LYS A 278 0.22 6.76 13.30
CA LYS A 278 0.69 5.92 14.39
C LYS A 278 1.35 4.72 13.72
N THR A 279 2.63 4.53 13.95
CA THR A 279 3.29 3.28 13.56
C THR A 279 2.79 2.16 14.47
N ILE A 280 2.74 0.95 13.92
CA ILE A 280 2.49 -0.23 14.74
C ILE A 280 3.56 -0.30 15.85
N ARG A 281 3.20 -0.88 16.99
CA ARG A 281 4.18 -1.11 18.06
C ARG A 281 5.17 -2.20 17.63
N GLU A 282 6.40 -2.15 18.14
CA GLU A 282 7.30 -3.29 18.03
C GLU A 282 6.61 -4.54 18.59
N PHE A 283 6.68 -5.63 17.87
CA PHE A 283 6.06 -6.89 18.23
C PHE A 283 7.00 -8.06 17.99
N THR A 284 6.67 -9.20 18.53
CA THR A 284 7.29 -10.48 18.24
C THR A 284 6.21 -11.48 17.90
N ILE A 285 6.51 -12.38 16.96
CA ILE A 285 5.64 -13.52 16.67
C ILE A 285 6.15 -14.68 17.52
N PRO A 286 5.40 -15.15 18.52
CA PRO A 286 5.81 -16.32 19.28
C PRO A 286 5.82 -17.56 18.39
N ALA A 287 6.81 -18.42 18.54
CA ALA A 287 6.90 -19.64 17.78
C ALA A 287 6.44 -20.86 18.57
N GLN A 288 5.75 -21.78 17.92
CA GLN A 288 5.51 -23.12 18.46
C GLN A 288 6.86 -23.84 18.59
N GLY A 289 7.14 -24.43 19.77
CA GLY A 289 8.35 -25.22 19.97
C GLY A 289 8.28 -26.54 19.22
N ILE A 290 9.07 -26.69 18.15
CA ILE A 290 9.11 -27.89 17.30
C ILE A 290 10.53 -28.44 17.33
N ILE A 291 10.66 -29.76 17.54
CA ILE A 291 11.95 -30.45 17.47
C ILE A 291 12.01 -31.26 16.16
N GLY A 292 13.03 -31.02 15.34
CA GLY A 292 13.27 -31.76 14.11
C GLY A 292 12.95 -30.99 12.84
N GLU A 293 12.53 -31.71 11.80
CA GLU A 293 12.21 -31.17 10.48
C GLU A 293 10.79 -30.60 10.49
N VAL A 294 10.63 -29.32 10.20
CA VAL A 294 9.31 -28.65 10.17
C VAL A 294 8.61 -28.86 8.83
N VAL A 295 9.36 -28.69 7.73
CA VAL A 295 8.83 -28.87 6.38
C VAL A 295 9.91 -29.48 5.47
N LYS A 296 9.49 -30.41 4.61
CA LYS A 296 10.30 -30.98 3.55
C LYS A 296 9.62 -30.81 2.20
N ILE A 297 10.35 -30.25 1.22
CA ILE A 297 9.90 -30.01 -0.14
C ILE A 297 10.76 -30.86 -1.07
N LYS A 298 10.16 -31.85 -1.73
CA LYS A 298 10.85 -32.80 -2.63
C LYS A 298 10.72 -32.42 -4.09
N SER A 299 9.60 -31.77 -4.46
CA SER A 299 9.37 -31.33 -5.82
C SER A 299 8.50 -30.06 -5.85
N VAL A 300 8.64 -29.32 -6.92
CA VAL A 300 7.85 -28.08 -7.16
C VAL A 300 7.30 -28.10 -8.58
N LYS A 301 6.07 -27.57 -8.73
CA LYS A 301 5.48 -27.29 -10.04
C LYS A 301 5.92 -25.91 -10.51
N VAL A 302 6.61 -25.85 -11.65
CA VAL A 302 7.04 -24.60 -12.29
C VAL A 302 6.29 -24.46 -13.59
N ILE A 303 5.70 -23.29 -13.84
CA ILE A 303 4.99 -22.99 -15.09
C ILE A 303 6.00 -22.43 -16.09
N LYS A 304 6.26 -23.17 -17.18
CA LYS A 304 7.09 -22.74 -18.31
C LYS A 304 6.27 -22.86 -19.61
N ASN A 305 6.25 -21.83 -20.41
CA ASN A 305 5.49 -21.79 -21.67
C ASN A 305 4.02 -22.23 -21.53
N HIS A 306 3.37 -21.77 -20.44
CA HIS A 306 1.99 -22.14 -20.08
C HIS A 306 1.77 -23.62 -19.71
N GLU A 307 2.81 -24.42 -19.59
CA GLU A 307 2.74 -25.81 -19.15
C GLU A 307 3.35 -25.98 -17.75
N ALA A 308 2.72 -26.83 -16.94
CA ALA A 308 3.20 -27.15 -15.61
C ALA A 308 4.26 -28.27 -15.70
N VAL A 309 5.50 -27.97 -15.33
CA VAL A 309 6.61 -28.90 -15.27
C VAL A 309 6.95 -29.17 -13.80
N ILE A 310 7.04 -30.46 -13.42
CA ILE A 310 7.49 -30.85 -12.09
C ILE A 310 9.01 -30.87 -12.07
N LYS A 311 9.62 -30.21 -11.09
CA LYS A 311 11.06 -30.23 -10.85
C LYS A 311 11.36 -30.85 -9.49
N GLU A 312 12.26 -31.78 -9.46
CA GLU A 312 12.74 -32.41 -8.21
C GLU A 312 13.70 -31.44 -7.52
N ILE A 313 13.48 -31.25 -6.23
CA ILE A 313 14.34 -30.49 -5.32
C ILE A 313 14.39 -31.26 -3.99
N ASP A 314 15.34 -30.95 -3.13
CA ASP A 314 15.38 -31.49 -1.77
C ASP A 314 15.71 -30.37 -0.80
N ILE A 315 14.64 -29.74 -0.25
CA ILE A 315 14.75 -28.67 0.72
C ILE A 315 14.07 -29.13 1.99
N THR A 316 14.82 -29.13 3.08
CA THR A 316 14.31 -29.40 4.43
C THR A 316 14.55 -28.20 5.30
N LEU A 317 13.48 -27.71 5.93
CA LEU A 317 13.57 -26.60 6.89
C LEU A 317 13.32 -27.14 8.31
N ARG A 318 14.17 -26.69 9.22
CA ARG A 318 14.07 -26.91 10.67
C ARG A 318 13.67 -25.62 11.35
N GLN A 319 13.45 -25.69 12.63
CA GLN A 319 13.24 -24.48 13.44
C GLN A 319 14.38 -23.47 13.23
N ARG A 320 14.01 -22.18 13.03
CA ARG A 320 14.90 -21.04 12.70
C ARG A 320 15.45 -21.01 11.27
N ASP A 321 15.19 -22.03 10.45
CA ASP A 321 15.58 -21.96 9.04
C ASP A 321 14.68 -21.01 8.27
N ARG A 322 15.26 -20.26 7.34
CA ARG A 322 14.56 -19.29 6.51
C ARG A 322 14.82 -19.53 5.04
N LEU A 323 13.74 -19.70 4.30
CA LEU A 323 13.75 -19.91 2.86
C LEU A 323 13.13 -18.70 2.16
N ILE A 324 13.88 -18.10 1.24
CA ILE A 324 13.30 -17.14 0.28
C ILE A 324 13.04 -17.83 -1.05
N ILE A 325 11.82 -17.66 -1.59
CA ILE A 325 11.43 -18.15 -2.92
C ILE A 325 11.36 -16.95 -3.87
N SER A 326 12.07 -17.05 -4.98
CA SER A 326 12.14 -16.01 -6.00
C SER A 326 11.86 -16.57 -7.40
N GLY A 327 11.61 -15.69 -8.36
CA GLY A 327 11.37 -16.05 -9.77
C GLY A 327 10.35 -15.12 -10.41
N PRO A 328 10.21 -15.15 -11.74
CA PRO A 328 9.27 -14.30 -12.49
C PRO A 328 7.82 -14.48 -12.02
N ASN A 329 6.98 -13.49 -12.32
CA ASN A 329 5.56 -13.61 -12.05
C ASN A 329 4.92 -14.69 -12.93
N GLY A 330 3.92 -15.40 -12.37
CA GLY A 330 3.25 -16.49 -13.07
C GLY A 330 4.01 -17.83 -13.08
N ILE A 331 5.23 -17.90 -12.54
CA ILE A 331 6.02 -19.16 -12.51
C ILE A 331 5.49 -20.20 -11.52
N GLY A 332 4.55 -19.87 -10.65
CA GLY A 332 3.95 -20.78 -9.69
C GLY A 332 4.36 -20.60 -8.23
N LYS A 333 4.94 -19.43 -7.84
CA LYS A 333 5.35 -19.13 -6.46
C LYS A 333 4.20 -19.27 -5.45
N SER A 334 3.13 -18.50 -5.62
CA SER A 334 1.96 -18.53 -4.73
C SER A 334 1.20 -19.87 -4.80
N THR A 335 1.21 -20.54 -5.95
CA THR A 335 0.66 -21.89 -6.10
C THR A 335 1.40 -22.90 -5.23
N LEU A 336 2.74 -22.81 -5.16
CA LEU A 336 3.55 -23.63 -4.27
C LEU A 336 3.19 -23.37 -2.81
N LEU A 337 3.08 -22.10 -2.40
CA LEU A 337 2.72 -21.76 -1.01
C LEU A 337 1.32 -22.26 -0.64
N ARG A 338 0.34 -22.11 -1.53
CA ARG A 338 -1.01 -22.64 -1.32
C ARG A 338 -1.01 -24.18 -1.19
N SER A 339 -0.25 -24.87 -2.03
CA SER A 339 -0.15 -26.35 -1.95
C SER A 339 0.47 -26.81 -0.63
N LEU A 340 1.44 -26.05 -0.09
CA LEU A 340 2.01 -26.27 1.24
C LEU A 340 0.96 -26.10 2.34
N VAL A 341 0.22 -24.98 2.31
CA VAL A 341 -0.81 -24.68 3.32
C VAL A 341 -1.94 -25.70 3.30
N GLU A 342 -2.42 -26.06 2.11
CA GLU A 342 -3.49 -27.05 1.93
C GLU A 342 -3.05 -28.50 2.19
N ASN A 343 -1.73 -28.75 2.24
CA ASN A 343 -1.11 -30.05 2.48
C ASN A 343 -1.71 -31.18 1.62
N LYS A 344 -2.12 -30.85 0.38
CA LYS A 344 -2.82 -31.78 -0.54
C LYS A 344 -1.88 -32.80 -1.20
N ASP A 345 -0.63 -32.40 -1.43
CA ASP A 345 0.36 -33.24 -2.14
C ASP A 345 1.47 -33.66 -1.18
N LYS A 346 1.18 -34.71 -0.39
CA LYS A 346 2.10 -35.24 0.62
C LYS A 346 3.34 -35.91 0.03
N GLU A 347 3.35 -36.21 -1.27
CA GLU A 347 4.52 -36.79 -1.95
C GLU A 347 5.55 -35.71 -2.30
N SER A 348 5.07 -34.55 -2.75
CA SER A 348 5.92 -33.42 -3.12
C SER A 348 6.31 -32.54 -1.91
N THR A 349 5.41 -32.39 -0.94
CA THR A 349 5.63 -31.51 0.22
C THR A 349 5.09 -32.16 1.49
N LYS A 350 5.89 -32.15 2.56
CA LYS A 350 5.49 -32.72 3.85
C LYS A 350 5.75 -31.69 4.97
N ILE A 351 4.70 -31.31 5.68
CA ILE A 351 4.79 -30.55 6.94
C ILE A 351 4.68 -31.54 8.10
N LEU A 352 5.46 -31.34 9.16
CA LEU A 352 5.39 -32.15 10.38
C LEU A 352 3.98 -32.09 10.96
N GLU A 353 3.45 -33.23 11.37
CA GLU A 353 2.14 -33.31 12.03
C GLU A 353 2.09 -32.44 13.28
N ASN A 354 0.94 -31.83 13.53
CA ASN A 354 0.72 -30.87 14.62
C ASN A 354 1.51 -29.54 14.53
N THR A 355 2.09 -29.21 13.37
CA THR A 355 2.67 -27.89 13.14
C THR A 355 1.56 -26.89 12.83
N THR A 356 1.44 -25.85 13.65
CA THR A 356 0.57 -24.70 13.35
C THR A 356 1.21 -23.89 12.22
N VAL A 357 0.49 -23.75 11.10
CA VAL A 357 0.94 -23.00 9.93
C VAL A 357 0.31 -21.60 9.97
N GLY A 358 1.12 -20.58 10.10
CA GLY A 358 0.70 -19.19 9.94
C GLY A 358 0.92 -18.75 8.48
N TYR A 359 -0.16 -18.40 7.78
CA TYR A 359 -0.08 -17.98 6.38
C TYR A 359 -0.57 -16.56 6.19
N TYR A 360 0.32 -15.71 5.68
CA TYR A 360 -0.01 -14.38 5.17
C TYR A 360 -0.14 -14.50 3.65
N SER A 361 -1.36 -14.45 3.12
CA SER A 361 -1.62 -14.50 1.68
C SER A 361 -1.69 -13.10 1.08
N GLN A 362 -1.16 -12.94 -0.12
CA GLN A 362 -1.17 -11.67 -0.85
C GLN A 362 -2.60 -11.13 -1.09
N ASP A 363 -3.56 -12.03 -1.34
CA ASP A 363 -4.97 -11.72 -1.63
C ASP A 363 -5.87 -11.75 -0.37
N PHE A 364 -5.27 -11.87 0.83
CA PHE A 364 -5.98 -12.02 2.09
C PHE A 364 -7.01 -13.16 2.11
N ALA A 365 -6.80 -14.23 1.32
CA ALA A 365 -7.70 -15.37 1.24
C ALA A 365 -7.84 -16.13 2.58
N THR A 366 -6.97 -15.86 3.55
CA THR A 366 -7.04 -16.40 4.92
C THR A 366 -8.02 -15.67 5.82
N LEU A 367 -8.59 -14.56 5.37
CA LEU A 367 -9.59 -13.78 6.09
C LEU A 367 -10.99 -14.11 5.57
N ASP A 368 -11.93 -14.38 6.48
CA ASP A 368 -13.35 -14.51 6.13
C ASP A 368 -14.01 -13.13 6.14
N TYR A 369 -14.39 -12.67 4.95
CA TYR A 369 -14.99 -11.35 4.74
C TYR A 369 -16.39 -11.19 5.35
N GLY A 370 -17.03 -12.30 5.75
CA GLY A 370 -18.32 -12.31 6.44
C GLY A 370 -18.22 -12.19 7.97
N GLN A 371 -17.00 -12.24 8.52
CA GLN A 371 -16.76 -12.12 9.96
C GLN A 371 -16.44 -10.68 10.34
N THR A 372 -16.65 -10.37 11.64
CA THR A 372 -16.13 -9.15 12.24
C THR A 372 -14.63 -9.29 12.51
N VAL A 373 -13.94 -8.16 12.67
CA VAL A 373 -12.52 -8.14 13.07
C VAL A 373 -12.31 -8.86 14.41
N PHE A 374 -13.25 -8.70 15.34
CA PHE A 374 -13.19 -9.36 16.64
C PHE A 374 -13.25 -10.88 16.51
N ASP A 375 -14.24 -11.41 15.78
CA ASP A 375 -14.42 -12.86 15.60
C ASP A 375 -13.20 -13.48 14.92
N SER A 376 -12.64 -12.79 13.92
CA SER A 376 -11.46 -13.22 13.22
C SER A 376 -10.21 -13.28 14.09
N LEU A 377 -10.05 -12.35 15.04
CA LEU A 377 -8.96 -12.39 16.00
C LEU A 377 -9.17 -13.49 17.06
N GLU A 378 -10.41 -13.67 17.52
CA GLU A 378 -10.75 -14.71 18.48
C GLU A 378 -10.50 -16.11 17.89
N GLU A 379 -10.88 -16.35 16.63
CA GLU A 379 -10.59 -17.60 15.93
C GLU A 379 -9.07 -17.92 15.82
N ALA A 380 -8.23 -16.88 15.76
CA ALA A 380 -6.78 -17.03 15.64
C ALA A 380 -6.08 -17.24 16.98
N MET A 381 -6.78 -17.18 18.11
CA MET A 381 -6.18 -17.28 19.44
C MET A 381 -5.67 -18.69 19.73
N ALA A 382 -4.38 -18.83 20.00
CA ALA A 382 -3.82 -20.05 20.56
C ALA A 382 -4.22 -20.24 22.02
N ASP A 383 -4.16 -21.47 22.51
CA ASP A 383 -4.46 -21.79 23.91
C ASP A 383 -3.67 -20.91 24.88
N GLY A 384 -4.37 -20.44 25.91
CA GLY A 384 -3.80 -19.64 27.00
C GLY A 384 -3.74 -18.13 26.73
N ILE A 385 -4.25 -17.63 25.60
CA ILE A 385 -4.44 -16.20 25.34
C ILE A 385 -5.86 -15.81 25.79
N ASP A 386 -5.99 -14.73 26.56
CA ASP A 386 -7.29 -14.19 26.95
C ASP A 386 -7.71 -13.02 26.04
N THR A 387 -8.98 -12.64 26.12
CA THR A 387 -9.55 -11.53 25.34
C THR A 387 -8.85 -10.19 25.61
N GLN A 388 -8.30 -9.99 26.81
CA GLN A 388 -7.59 -8.75 27.14
C GLN A 388 -6.24 -8.69 26.45
N GLU A 389 -5.50 -9.79 26.42
CA GLU A 389 -4.24 -9.93 25.68
C GLU A 389 -4.47 -9.77 24.16
N MET A 390 -5.51 -10.42 23.62
CA MET A 390 -5.91 -10.26 22.22
C MET A 390 -6.15 -8.78 21.86
N ARG A 391 -6.93 -8.05 22.67
CA ARG A 391 -7.20 -6.62 22.45
C ARG A 391 -5.92 -5.78 22.58
N SER A 392 -5.00 -6.12 23.45
CA SER A 392 -3.70 -5.45 23.59
C SER A 392 -2.84 -5.64 22.36
N ILE A 393 -2.77 -6.86 21.80
CA ILE A 393 -2.07 -7.18 20.57
C ILE A 393 -2.70 -6.41 19.41
N ALA A 394 -4.01 -6.48 19.23
CA ALA A 394 -4.74 -5.77 18.18
C ALA A 394 -4.50 -4.25 18.23
N SER A 395 -4.52 -3.64 19.41
CA SER A 395 -4.19 -2.22 19.60
C SER A 395 -2.77 -1.89 19.15
N GLY A 396 -1.81 -2.82 19.29
CA GLY A 396 -0.45 -2.70 18.80
C GLY A 396 -0.38 -2.60 17.27
N PHE A 397 -1.33 -3.22 16.56
CA PHE A 397 -1.51 -3.17 15.11
C PHE A 397 -2.50 -2.10 14.65
N LEU A 398 -2.74 -1.06 15.47
CA LEU A 398 -3.66 0.04 15.17
C LEU A 398 -5.13 -0.36 14.99
N ILE A 399 -5.50 -1.56 15.40
CA ILE A 399 -6.89 -2.01 15.40
C ILE A 399 -7.57 -1.43 16.63
N THR A 400 -8.39 -0.39 16.42
CA THR A 400 -9.13 0.32 17.48
C THR A 400 -10.38 -0.43 17.92
N GLY A 401 -10.97 -0.03 19.05
CA GLY A 401 -12.25 -0.60 19.49
C GLY A 401 -13.39 -0.43 18.46
N GLU A 402 -13.37 0.66 17.68
CA GLU A 402 -14.34 0.89 16.61
C GLU A 402 -14.17 -0.10 15.44
N LEU A 403 -12.91 -0.42 15.09
CA LEU A 403 -12.62 -1.39 14.04
C LEU A 403 -12.98 -2.82 14.44
N MET A 404 -12.91 -3.16 15.74
CA MET A 404 -13.22 -4.50 16.23
C MET A 404 -14.63 -4.98 15.84
N GLY A 405 -15.61 -4.08 15.81
CA GLY A 405 -17.00 -4.39 15.47
C GLY A 405 -17.33 -4.28 13.97
N GLN A 406 -16.35 -3.94 13.13
CA GLN A 406 -16.59 -3.82 11.69
C GLN A 406 -16.38 -5.16 10.99
N ASP A 407 -17.11 -5.35 9.88
CA ASP A 407 -16.88 -6.48 8.98
C ASP A 407 -15.52 -6.33 8.27
N ILE A 408 -14.82 -7.44 8.08
CA ILE A 408 -13.52 -7.46 7.39
C ILE A 408 -13.64 -6.92 5.96
N SER A 409 -14.81 -7.09 5.32
CA SER A 409 -15.09 -6.54 3.99
C SER A 409 -14.98 -5.02 3.90
N GLN A 410 -15.17 -4.30 5.01
CA GLN A 410 -15.14 -2.84 5.09
C GLN A 410 -13.73 -2.29 5.35
N LEU A 411 -12.78 -3.14 5.70
CA LEU A 411 -11.41 -2.75 5.97
C LEU A 411 -10.66 -2.39 4.68
N SER A 412 -9.80 -1.38 4.77
CA SER A 412 -8.82 -1.12 3.71
C SER A 412 -7.81 -2.27 3.62
N GLU A 413 -7.13 -2.43 2.47
CA GLU A 413 -6.12 -3.48 2.28
C GLU A 413 -4.98 -3.39 3.30
N GLY A 414 -4.52 -2.18 3.62
CA GLY A 414 -3.54 -1.98 4.69
C GLY A 414 -4.03 -2.43 6.06
N GLN A 415 -5.31 -2.19 6.39
CA GLN A 415 -5.90 -2.68 7.65
C GLN A 415 -6.05 -4.20 7.65
N LYS A 416 -6.41 -4.82 6.52
CA LYS A 416 -6.43 -6.28 6.36
C LYS A 416 -5.03 -6.89 6.56
N GLY A 417 -3.99 -6.23 6.02
CA GLY A 417 -2.61 -6.64 6.23
C GLY A 417 -2.19 -6.60 7.71
N LEU A 418 -2.52 -5.52 8.41
CA LEU A 418 -2.23 -5.41 9.84
C LEU A 418 -3.05 -6.41 10.68
N LEU A 419 -4.32 -6.66 10.32
CA LEU A 419 -5.14 -7.72 10.92
C LEU A 419 -4.49 -9.10 10.73
N SER A 420 -4.01 -9.40 9.52
CA SER A 420 -3.31 -10.66 9.24
C SER A 420 -2.07 -10.84 10.12
N PHE A 421 -1.25 -9.79 10.32
CA PHE A 421 -0.13 -9.85 11.26
C PHE A 421 -0.56 -10.05 12.71
N ALA A 422 -1.63 -9.38 13.17
CA ALA A 422 -2.18 -9.58 14.50
C ALA A 422 -2.62 -11.04 14.71
N ARG A 423 -3.28 -11.66 13.72
CA ARG A 423 -3.64 -13.09 13.73
C ARG A 423 -2.41 -13.99 13.85
N LEU A 424 -1.33 -13.71 13.08
CA LEU A 424 -0.09 -14.48 13.15
C LEU A 424 0.54 -14.44 14.55
N VAL A 425 0.48 -13.30 15.24
CA VAL A 425 0.96 -13.21 16.63
C VAL A 425 0.11 -14.06 17.56
N LEU A 426 -1.21 -14.07 17.39
CA LEU A 426 -2.15 -14.85 18.21
C LEU A 426 -2.05 -16.34 17.97
N MET A 427 -1.78 -16.77 16.73
CA MET A 427 -1.69 -18.19 16.34
C MET A 427 -0.45 -18.90 16.89
N LYS A 428 0.63 -18.20 17.20
CA LYS A 428 1.92 -18.76 17.64
C LYS A 428 2.41 -19.88 16.69
N PRO A 429 2.58 -19.63 15.38
CA PRO A 429 2.84 -20.69 14.40
C PRO A 429 4.22 -21.34 14.59
N GLY A 430 4.36 -22.59 14.16
CA GLY A 430 5.65 -23.27 14.03
C GLY A 430 6.30 -23.08 12.67
N LEU A 431 5.47 -22.91 11.63
CA LEU A 431 5.86 -22.54 10.26
C LEU A 431 5.17 -21.27 9.86
N LEU A 432 5.95 -20.25 9.48
CA LEU A 432 5.46 -18.98 8.98
C LEU A 432 5.64 -18.89 7.47
N ILE A 433 4.55 -18.77 6.73
CA ILE A 433 4.54 -18.61 5.28
C ILE A 433 4.07 -17.20 4.97
N LEU A 434 4.89 -16.43 4.24
CA LEU A 434 4.61 -15.02 3.92
C LEU A 434 4.66 -14.82 2.40
N ASP A 435 3.52 -14.51 1.80
CA ASP A 435 3.39 -14.21 0.36
C ASP A 435 3.20 -12.70 0.16
N GLU A 436 4.27 -12.01 -0.25
CA GLU A 436 4.33 -10.56 -0.46
C GLU A 436 3.80 -9.75 0.73
N PRO A 437 4.33 -9.93 1.96
CA PRO A 437 3.76 -9.37 3.18
C PRO A 437 3.90 -7.85 3.31
N THR A 438 4.63 -7.23 2.40
CA THR A 438 4.83 -5.77 2.34
C THR A 438 3.84 -5.05 1.44
N ASN A 439 3.11 -5.79 0.58
CA ASN A 439 2.10 -5.22 -0.30
C ASN A 439 0.98 -4.59 0.54
N HIS A 440 0.53 -3.40 0.14
CA HIS A 440 -0.51 -2.62 0.82
C HIS A 440 -0.17 -2.16 2.25
N ILE A 441 1.01 -2.48 2.77
CA ILE A 441 1.48 -2.05 4.09
C ILE A 441 2.19 -0.69 3.96
N ASN A 442 1.86 0.24 4.85
CA ASN A 442 2.55 1.53 4.92
C ASN A 442 4.05 1.31 5.17
N PHE A 443 4.90 1.95 4.37
CA PHE A 443 6.36 1.81 4.42
C PHE A 443 6.96 2.02 5.83
N ARG A 444 6.32 2.83 6.69
CA ARG A 444 6.74 3.06 8.08
C ARG A 444 6.63 1.81 8.97
N HIS A 445 5.77 0.86 8.60
CA HIS A 445 5.60 -0.39 9.35
C HIS A 445 6.61 -1.46 8.92
N ILE A 446 7.15 -1.36 7.71
CA ILE A 446 8.01 -2.37 7.10
C ILE A 446 9.26 -2.69 7.95
N PRO A 447 10.02 -1.71 8.48
CA PRO A 447 11.18 -2.00 9.34
C PRO A 447 10.79 -2.74 10.63
N ILE A 448 9.61 -2.44 11.20
CA ILE A 448 9.13 -3.12 12.41
C ILE A 448 8.78 -4.57 12.10
N ILE A 449 8.12 -4.82 10.95
CA ILE A 449 7.78 -6.15 10.46
C ILE A 449 9.05 -6.96 10.17
N ALA A 450 10.03 -6.38 9.45
CA ALA A 450 11.31 -7.03 9.19
C ALA A 450 12.03 -7.44 10.48
N LYS A 451 12.04 -6.55 11.49
CA LYS A 451 12.61 -6.83 12.81
C LYS A 451 11.88 -7.97 13.54
N ALA A 452 10.55 -8.03 13.44
CA ALA A 452 9.76 -9.11 14.03
C ALA A 452 10.05 -10.45 13.35
N ILE A 453 10.13 -10.47 12.02
CA ILE A 453 10.51 -11.66 11.23
C ILE A 453 11.91 -12.14 11.58
N ASN A 454 12.88 -11.23 11.75
CA ASN A 454 14.25 -11.58 12.16
C ASN A 454 14.31 -12.19 13.58
N LYS A 455 13.40 -11.80 14.46
CA LYS A 455 13.33 -12.34 15.83
C LYS A 455 12.53 -13.63 15.93
N TYR A 456 11.80 -13.99 14.88
CA TYR A 456 10.99 -15.20 14.89
C TYR A 456 11.84 -16.46 14.95
N GLU A 457 11.50 -17.37 15.85
CA GLU A 457 12.27 -18.59 16.14
C GLU A 457 11.74 -19.84 15.45
N GLY A 458 10.62 -19.80 14.74
CA GLY A 458 10.10 -20.91 13.92
C GLY A 458 10.72 -20.94 12.53
N ALA A 459 10.26 -21.85 11.68
CA ALA A 459 10.65 -21.91 10.27
C ALA A 459 9.92 -20.85 9.44
N ILE A 460 10.59 -20.27 8.45
CA ILE A 460 10.02 -19.22 7.58
C ILE A 460 10.15 -19.61 6.11
N ILE A 461 9.08 -19.38 5.34
CA ILE A 461 9.10 -19.35 3.88
C ILE A 461 8.57 -17.97 3.46
N LEU A 462 9.37 -17.22 2.70
CA LEU A 462 9.04 -15.87 2.24
C LEU A 462 9.08 -15.76 0.72
N ILE A 463 8.08 -15.11 0.16
CA ILE A 463 8.11 -14.52 -1.17
C ILE A 463 8.05 -13.00 -0.98
N SER A 464 8.98 -12.25 -1.58
CA SER A 464 8.93 -10.80 -1.63
C SER A 464 9.71 -10.26 -2.83
N HIS A 465 9.15 -9.22 -3.45
CA HIS A 465 9.77 -8.48 -4.55
C HIS A 465 10.42 -7.17 -4.07
N MET A 466 10.31 -6.81 -2.79
CA MET A 466 10.89 -5.60 -2.21
C MET A 466 12.34 -5.84 -1.77
N PRO A 467 13.38 -5.34 -2.52
CA PRO A 467 14.78 -5.66 -2.23
C PRO A 467 15.23 -5.18 -0.86
N ASP A 468 14.79 -4.01 -0.41
CA ASP A 468 15.20 -3.44 0.86
C ASP A 468 14.64 -4.23 2.04
N PHE A 469 13.39 -4.68 1.96
CA PHE A 469 12.82 -5.57 2.96
C PHE A 469 13.57 -6.91 3.04
N VAL A 470 13.91 -7.49 1.87
CA VAL A 470 14.66 -8.76 1.80
C VAL A 470 16.08 -8.59 2.36
N LYS A 471 16.75 -7.46 2.11
CA LYS A 471 18.09 -7.18 2.67
C LYS A 471 18.11 -7.08 4.19
N GLU A 472 17.00 -6.62 4.80
CA GLU A 472 16.89 -6.53 6.25
C GLU A 472 16.71 -7.89 6.93
N ILE A 473 16.34 -8.95 6.18
CA ILE A 473 16.08 -10.29 6.70
C ILE A 473 17.23 -11.23 6.30
N LYS A 474 17.73 -12.01 7.26
CA LYS A 474 18.77 -13.02 6.98
C LYS A 474 18.13 -14.29 6.49
N PHE A 475 18.53 -14.78 5.32
CA PHE A 475 18.08 -16.05 4.73
C PHE A 475 19.27 -16.99 4.59
N GLU A 476 19.10 -18.24 5.05
CA GLU A 476 20.06 -19.31 4.91
C GLU A 476 19.84 -20.07 3.61
N ASN A 477 18.58 -20.14 3.14
CA ASN A 477 18.19 -20.91 1.96
C ASN A 477 17.51 -20.02 0.91
N GLN A 478 17.83 -20.24 -0.36
CA GLN A 478 17.23 -19.54 -1.49
C GLN A 478 16.79 -20.52 -2.56
N LEU A 479 15.54 -20.39 -3.01
CA LEU A 479 14.99 -21.15 -4.13
C LEU A 479 14.56 -20.19 -5.23
N ASN A 480 15.27 -20.23 -6.37
CA ASN A 480 14.88 -19.46 -7.54
C ASN A 480 14.18 -20.38 -8.56
N LEU A 481 12.85 -20.28 -8.66
CA LEU A 481 12.04 -21.10 -9.56
C LEU A 481 12.35 -20.82 -11.05
N GLY A 482 12.83 -19.63 -11.38
CA GLY A 482 13.21 -19.28 -12.75
C GLY A 482 14.46 -20.00 -13.26
N ARG A 483 15.29 -20.51 -12.33
CA ARG A 483 16.53 -21.25 -12.65
C ARG A 483 16.35 -22.77 -12.70
N LEU A 484 15.19 -23.27 -12.31
CA LEU A 484 14.83 -24.70 -12.41
C LEU A 484 14.30 -25.04 -13.82
#